data_fae9121123feb59ef03514c654f7eebe
#
_entry.id   fae9121123feb59ef03514c654f7eebe
#
_cell.length_a   1.000
_cell.length_b   1.000
_cell.length_c   1.000
_cell.angle_alpha   90.00
_cell.angle_beta   90.00
_cell.angle_gamma   90.00
#
_symmetry.space_group_name_H-M   'P 1'
#
loop_
_entity.id
_entity.type
_entity.pdbx_description
1 polymer ?
#
loop_
_entity_poly.entity_id
_entity_poly.type
_entity_poly.pdbx_seq_one_letter_code
_entity_poly.pdbx_strand_id
1 'polypeptide(L)' 'MATTHEQIVAAYEAYIAENEKFEGKGVGAAGTRARGALGDLGKLSKARRAEILEKKNAAKAAK' A
#
# COMPACT_ATOMS: atom_id res chain seq x y z
N MET A 1 -6.56 -14.74 5.40
CA MET A 1 -6.16 -13.37 5.68
C MET A 1 -5.25 -12.85 4.56
N ALA A 2 -5.37 -11.58 4.24
CA ALA A 2 -4.55 -11.01 3.18
C ALA A 2 -3.09 -10.85 3.61
N THR A 3 -2.17 -11.20 2.70
CA THR A 3 -0.75 -10.97 2.94
C THR A 3 -0.45 -9.47 2.88
N THR A 4 0.71 -9.06 3.35
CA THR A 4 1.15 -7.67 3.26
C THR A 4 1.15 -7.21 1.81
N HIS A 5 1.62 -8.05 0.90
CA HIS A 5 1.62 -7.77 -0.53
C HIS A 5 0.20 -7.51 -1.05
N GLU A 6 -0.74 -8.39 -0.71
CA GLU A 6 -2.14 -8.24 -1.13
C GLU A 6 -2.76 -6.97 -0.58
N GLN A 7 -2.42 -6.60 0.65
CA GLN A 7 -2.90 -5.36 1.25
C GLN A 7 -2.34 -4.13 0.55
N ILE A 8 -1.09 -4.18 0.12
CA ILE A 8 -0.47 -3.10 -0.66
C ILE A 8 -1.20 -2.92 -1.99
N VAL A 9 -1.47 -4.02 -2.69
CA VAL A 9 -2.19 -3.96 -3.96
C VAL A 9 -3.58 -3.36 -3.75
N ALA A 10 -4.30 -3.82 -2.72
CA ALA A 10 -5.64 -3.31 -2.43
C ALA A 10 -5.63 -1.81 -2.09
N ALA A 11 -4.66 -1.35 -1.31
CA ALA A 11 -4.53 0.05 -0.95
C ALA A 11 -4.20 0.91 -2.18
N TYR A 12 -3.36 0.39 -3.07
CA TYR A 12 -3.01 1.08 -4.30
C TYR A 12 -4.23 1.21 -5.23
N GLU A 13 -4.99 0.14 -5.37
CA GLU A 13 -6.20 0.16 -6.19
C GLU A 13 -7.24 1.14 -5.61
N ALA A 14 -7.38 1.17 -4.29
CA ALA A 14 -8.28 2.11 -3.62
C ALA A 14 -7.82 3.55 -3.88
N TYR A 15 -6.51 3.80 -3.81
CA TYR A 15 -5.97 5.11 -4.11
C TYR A 15 -6.30 5.55 -5.54
N ILE A 16 -6.08 4.66 -6.52
CA ILE A 16 -6.37 4.98 -7.92
C ILE A 16 -7.82 5.35 -8.11
N ALA A 17 -8.75 4.54 -7.57
CA ALA A 17 -10.18 4.78 -7.71
C ALA A 17 -10.60 6.11 -7.09
N GLU A 18 -10.10 6.42 -5.90
CA GLU A 18 -10.44 7.66 -5.22
C GLU A 18 -9.78 8.87 -5.87
N ASN A 19 -8.55 8.69 -6.37
CA ASN A 19 -7.84 9.75 -7.08
C ASN A 19 -8.58 10.17 -8.35
N GLU A 20 -9.15 9.21 -9.09
CA GLU A 20 -9.92 9.51 -10.29
C GLU A 20 -11.14 10.38 -9.97
N LYS A 21 -11.83 10.08 -8.87
CA LYS A 21 -12.98 10.87 -8.44
C LYS A 21 -12.57 12.28 -8.00
N PHE A 22 -11.45 12.36 -7.30
CA PHE A 22 -10.94 13.65 -6.80
C PHE A 22 -10.48 14.55 -7.94
N GLU A 23 -9.62 14.01 -8.82
CA GLU A 23 -9.07 14.80 -9.93
C GLU A 23 -10.09 15.03 -11.06
N GLY A 24 -10.86 13.99 -11.39
CA GLY A 24 -11.78 14.07 -12.52
C GLY A 24 -13.11 14.74 -12.21
N LYS A 25 -13.63 14.56 -10.99
CA LYS A 25 -14.95 15.07 -10.59
C LYS A 25 -14.91 16.09 -9.46
N GLY A 26 -13.75 16.33 -8.89
CA GLY A 26 -13.62 17.31 -7.81
C GLY A 26 -14.30 16.91 -6.50
N VAL A 27 -14.44 15.60 -6.25
CA VAL A 27 -15.08 15.11 -5.03
C VAL A 27 -14.12 15.21 -3.85
N GLY A 28 -14.36 16.17 -2.94
CA GLY A 28 -13.49 16.40 -1.79
C GLY A 28 -13.34 15.20 -0.87
N ALA A 29 -14.43 14.46 -0.63
CA ALA A 29 -14.39 13.25 0.20
C ALA A 29 -13.48 12.17 -0.42
N ALA A 30 -13.44 12.10 -1.75
CA ALA A 30 -12.54 11.16 -2.43
C ALA A 30 -11.07 11.53 -2.19
N GLY A 31 -10.76 12.82 -2.13
CA GLY A 31 -9.41 13.29 -1.78
C GLY A 31 -8.99 12.84 -0.38
N THR A 32 -9.89 12.92 0.58
CA THR A 32 -9.65 12.44 1.94
C THR A 32 -9.38 10.95 1.96
N ARG A 33 -10.19 10.18 1.22
CA ARG A 33 -10.00 8.72 1.13
C ARG A 33 -8.69 8.35 0.43
N ALA A 34 -8.32 9.12 -0.61
CA ALA A 34 -7.06 8.90 -1.31
C ALA A 34 -5.87 9.14 -0.37
N ARG A 35 -5.92 10.18 0.46
CA ARG A 35 -4.88 10.43 1.46
C ARG A 35 -4.79 9.30 2.47
N GLY A 36 -5.94 8.76 2.90
CA GLY A 36 -5.98 7.61 3.80
C GLY A 36 -5.31 6.39 3.20
N ALA A 37 -5.60 6.11 1.92
CA ALA A 37 -4.98 4.99 1.20
C ALA A 37 -3.46 5.18 1.11
N LEU A 38 -2.99 6.40 0.85
CA LEU A 38 -1.56 6.69 0.81
C LEU A 38 -0.90 6.50 2.17
N GLY A 39 -1.59 6.86 3.26
CA GLY A 39 -1.11 6.61 4.61
C GLY A 39 -0.96 5.12 4.88
N ASP A 40 -1.94 4.32 4.47
CA ASP A 40 -1.90 2.87 4.61
C ASP A 40 -0.74 2.28 3.79
N LEU A 41 -0.55 2.77 2.56
CA LEU A 41 0.56 2.35 1.72
C LEU A 41 1.91 2.63 2.38
N GLY A 42 2.04 3.77 3.04
CA GLY A 42 3.26 4.11 3.76
C GLY A 42 3.59 3.11 4.85
N LYS A 43 2.61 2.76 5.66
CA LYS A 43 2.75 1.77 6.73
C LYS A 43 3.03 0.38 6.18
N LEU A 44 2.27 -0.02 5.17
CA LEU A 44 2.42 -1.33 4.54
C LEU A 44 3.76 -1.47 3.83
N SER A 45 4.23 -0.38 3.20
CA SER A 45 5.53 -0.38 2.52
C SER A 45 6.66 -0.62 3.51
N LYS A 46 6.60 0.00 4.67
CA LYS A 46 7.61 -0.19 5.72
C LYS A 46 7.62 -1.63 6.21
N ALA A 47 6.43 -2.18 6.47
CA ALA A 47 6.30 -3.58 6.91
C ALA A 47 6.83 -4.53 5.84
N ARG A 48 6.47 -4.28 4.57
CA ARG A 48 6.89 -5.13 3.46
C ARG A 48 8.41 -5.11 3.26
N ARG A 49 9.01 -3.94 3.40
CA ARG A 49 10.48 -3.82 3.29
C ARG A 49 11.18 -4.66 4.34
N ALA A 50 10.65 -4.66 5.57
CA ALA A 50 11.20 -5.47 6.66
C ALA A 50 11.06 -6.97 6.36
N GLU A 51 9.90 -7.40 5.82
CA GLU A 51 9.67 -8.79 5.45
C GLU A 51 10.64 -9.26 4.37
N ILE A 52 10.86 -8.42 3.37
CA ILE A 52 11.76 -8.75 2.26
C ILE A 52 13.19 -8.88 2.78
N LEU A 53 13.60 -7.95 3.61
CA LEU A 53 14.95 -7.99 4.21
C LEU A 53 15.14 -9.26 5.04
N GLU A 54 14.15 -9.62 5.84
CA GLU A 54 14.21 -10.82 6.67
C GLU A 54 14.32 -12.08 5.83
N LYS A 55 13.50 -12.20 4.78
CA LYS A 55 13.55 -13.34 3.87
C LYS A 55 14.87 -13.41 3.11
N LYS A 56 15.37 -12.27 2.69
CA LYS A 56 16.65 -12.16 2.00
C LYS A 56 17.79 -12.63 2.90
N ASN A 57 17.78 -12.19 4.15
CA ASN A 57 18.80 -12.58 5.12
C ASN A 57 18.70 -14.07 5.46
N ALA A 58 17.49 -14.61 5.59
CA ALA A 58 17.28 -16.02 5.86
C ALA A 58 17.79 -16.89 4.71
N ALA A 59 17.53 -16.50 3.46
CA ALA A 59 18.01 -17.20 2.30
C ALA A 59 19.54 -17.16 2.22
N LYS A 60 20.14 -16.03 2.57
CA LYS A 60 21.58 -15.87 2.57
C LYS A 60 22.22 -16.71 3.68
N ALA A 61 21.59 -16.76 4.85
CA ALA A 61 22.08 -17.55 5.98
C ALA A 61 21.96 -19.06 5.72
N ALA A 62 20.99 -19.47 4.90
CA ALA A 62 20.76 -20.87 4.58
C ALA A 62 21.85 -21.47 3.67
N LYS A 63 22.69 -20.65 3.09
CA LYS A 63 23.82 -21.11 2.30
C LYS A 63 25.00 -21.34 3.22
#